data_f196a3d076402a6bfa664979978bee9f
#
_entry.id   f196a3d076402a6bfa664979978bee9f
#
_cell.length_a   1.000
_cell.length_b   1.000
_cell.length_c   1.000
_cell.angle_alpha   90.00
_cell.angle_beta   90.00
_cell.angle_gamma   90.00
#
_symmetry.space_group_name_H-M   'P 1'
#
loop_
_entity.id
_entity.type
_entity.pdbx_description
1 polymer ?
#
loop_
_entity_poly.entity_id
_entity_poly.type
_entity_poly.pdbx_seq_one_letter_code
_entity_poly.pdbx_strand_id
1 'polypeptide(L)'
;MILKLNELRDKLAGCWTGKNVGGVLGAPFECKRMIPNVDFYVQDLTQGPPANDDLDLQIVWLAAVERYGRNVNASILGEYWLSFVIPNWVEYGTGKTNLRAGLIPPLSGDVDNTYKNSNGCWIRSELWACLAPGHPEIATRYAFEDAIVDHADEGMYAEIFTSAIQSAAFVENDREKLVEIGLSYLPENCITAQTIRKAVECYHSGVDFIEARKLIHNTAPGTFGIQGIAISEIPTENNEGMELGAAGFDAPENVAFVVLGLLYGEGDFGKSLILANNCGEDTDCTCATLGALLGIMNGASKLPK
;
A
#
# COMPACT_ATOMS: atom_id res chain seq x y z
N MET A 1 16.32 -17.59 -11.94
CA MET A 1 17.39 -16.52 -11.94
C MET A 1 18.14 -16.62 -10.62
N ILE A 2 19.45 -16.30 -10.60
CA ILE A 2 20.23 -16.27 -9.35
C ILE A 2 20.55 -14.80 -9.05
N LEU A 3 19.95 -14.25 -7.99
CA LEU A 3 20.30 -12.93 -7.46
C LEU A 3 21.66 -13.01 -6.75
N LYS A 4 22.59 -12.12 -7.13
CA LYS A 4 23.85 -11.98 -6.40
C LYS A 4 23.61 -11.29 -5.06
N LEU A 5 24.34 -11.66 -4.02
CA LEU A 5 24.15 -11.10 -2.66
C LEU A 5 24.24 -9.57 -2.62
N ASN A 6 25.16 -8.97 -3.37
CA ASN A 6 25.30 -7.52 -3.41
C ASN A 6 24.10 -6.86 -4.11
N GLU A 7 23.56 -7.47 -5.14
CA GLU A 7 22.36 -7.01 -5.84
C GLU A 7 21.13 -7.12 -4.91
N LEU A 8 20.98 -8.23 -4.20
CA LEU A 8 19.92 -8.40 -3.21
C LEU A 8 20.01 -7.31 -2.13
N ARG A 9 21.18 -7.06 -1.58
CA ARG A 9 21.37 -6.01 -0.57
C ARG A 9 21.04 -4.62 -1.10
N ASP A 10 21.43 -4.32 -2.33
CA ASP A 10 21.14 -3.04 -2.96
C ASP A 10 19.62 -2.85 -3.18
N LYS A 11 18.93 -3.89 -3.64
CA LYS A 11 17.47 -3.89 -3.81
C LYS A 11 16.72 -3.79 -2.46
N LEU A 12 17.17 -4.50 -1.43
CA LEU A 12 16.63 -4.37 -0.07
C LEU A 12 16.80 -2.93 0.47
N ALA A 13 18.01 -2.38 0.34
CA ALA A 13 18.25 -0.99 0.72
C ALA A 13 17.40 -0.02 -0.12
N GLY A 14 17.23 -0.29 -1.41
CA GLY A 14 16.36 0.48 -2.31
C GLY A 14 14.90 0.47 -1.86
N CYS A 15 14.38 -0.69 -1.47
CA CYS A 15 13.03 -0.82 -0.91
C CYS A 15 12.79 0.15 0.24
N TRP A 16 13.61 0.07 1.28
CA TRP A 16 13.42 0.87 2.49
C TRP A 16 13.73 2.35 2.28
N THR A 17 14.70 2.69 1.46
CA THR A 17 14.98 4.08 1.08
C THR A 17 13.81 4.66 0.28
N GLY A 18 13.34 3.92 -0.72
CA GLY A 18 12.23 4.36 -1.55
C GLY A 18 10.94 4.53 -0.76
N LYS A 19 10.66 3.62 0.18
CA LYS A 19 9.51 3.73 1.08
C LYS A 19 9.57 4.99 1.92
N ASN A 20 10.70 5.26 2.57
CA ASN A 20 10.88 6.48 3.36
C ASN A 20 10.71 7.75 2.53
N VAL A 21 11.31 7.79 1.34
CA VAL A 21 11.21 8.96 0.44
C VAL A 21 9.76 9.20 0.03
N GLY A 22 9.04 8.13 -0.35
CA GLY A 22 7.64 8.22 -0.76
C GLY A 22 6.73 8.66 0.37
N GLY A 23 6.82 8.05 1.55
CA GLY A 23 6.00 8.40 2.70
C GLY A 23 6.20 9.85 3.14
N VAL A 24 7.45 10.33 3.16
CA VAL A 24 7.75 11.74 3.48
C VAL A 24 7.17 12.70 2.43
N LEU A 25 7.19 12.33 1.14
CA LEU A 25 6.57 13.15 0.10
C LEU A 25 5.05 13.24 0.27
N GLY A 26 4.41 12.13 0.58
CA GLY A 26 2.95 12.03 0.67
C GLY A 26 2.36 12.64 1.95
N ALA A 27 3.05 12.52 3.10
CA ALA A 27 2.54 12.87 4.41
C ALA A 27 1.78 14.23 4.54
N PRO A 28 2.12 15.33 3.84
CA PRO A 28 1.37 16.59 3.95
C PRO A 28 -0.04 16.52 3.38
N PHE A 29 -0.34 15.55 2.55
CA PHE A 29 -1.58 15.42 1.77
C PHE A 29 -2.41 14.19 2.14
N GLU A 30 -1.94 13.41 3.11
CA GLU A 30 -2.62 12.24 3.67
C GLU A 30 -4.07 12.57 4.05
N CYS A 31 -4.99 11.63 3.77
CA CYS A 31 -6.41 11.73 4.07
C CYS A 31 -7.13 12.89 3.36
N LYS A 32 -6.60 13.43 2.28
CA LYS A 32 -7.19 14.55 1.57
C LYS A 32 -7.65 14.14 0.17
N ARG A 33 -8.94 14.20 -0.04
CA ARG A 33 -9.55 13.99 -1.36
C ARG A 33 -9.37 15.23 -2.22
N MET A 34 -8.17 15.40 -2.76
CA MET A 34 -7.78 16.56 -3.57
C MET A 34 -6.75 16.16 -4.63
N ILE A 35 -6.47 17.06 -5.55
CA ILE A 35 -5.30 16.99 -6.42
C ILE A 35 -4.26 17.96 -5.83
N PRO A 36 -3.20 17.47 -5.14
CA PRO A 36 -2.22 18.33 -4.50
C PRO A 36 -1.48 19.27 -5.45
N ASN A 37 -1.33 18.87 -6.72
CA ASN A 37 -0.66 19.63 -7.76
C ASN A 37 0.76 20.08 -7.37
N VAL A 38 1.51 19.17 -6.77
CA VAL A 38 2.91 19.37 -6.39
C VAL A 38 3.84 18.87 -7.47
N ASP A 39 5.04 19.43 -7.53
CA ASP A 39 6.12 19.06 -8.44
C ASP A 39 7.42 18.69 -7.70
N PHE A 40 7.45 18.90 -6.38
CA PHE A 40 8.59 18.58 -5.52
C PHE A 40 8.15 18.45 -4.05
N TYR A 41 9.11 18.13 -3.16
CA TYR A 41 8.91 18.14 -1.71
C TYR A 41 8.52 19.52 -1.20
N VAL A 42 7.50 19.57 -0.32
CA VAL A 42 6.98 20.81 0.28
C VAL A 42 7.26 20.90 1.78
N GLN A 43 7.75 19.81 2.40
CA GLN A 43 8.01 19.75 3.83
C GLN A 43 9.35 20.35 4.22
N ASP A 44 9.40 20.92 5.41
CA ASP A 44 10.65 21.23 6.10
C ASP A 44 11.20 19.95 6.77
N LEU A 45 12.30 19.45 6.25
CA LEU A 45 12.97 18.24 6.77
C LEU A 45 14.14 18.55 7.70
N THR A 46 14.30 19.79 8.16
CA THR A 46 15.41 20.18 9.04
C THR A 46 15.40 19.46 10.39
N GLN A 47 14.24 19.00 10.83
CA GLN A 47 14.05 18.20 12.06
C GLN A 47 14.00 16.68 11.79
N GLY A 48 14.26 16.24 10.58
CA GLY A 48 14.12 14.87 10.13
C GLY A 48 12.73 14.56 9.58
N PRO A 49 12.53 13.34 9.06
CA PRO A 49 11.23 12.90 8.58
C PRO A 49 10.24 12.70 9.74
N PRO A 50 8.92 12.88 9.51
CA PRO A 50 7.90 12.52 10.50
C PRO A 50 7.90 11.01 10.78
N ALA A 51 7.33 10.62 11.92
CA ALA A 51 6.99 9.22 12.18
C ALA A 51 5.91 8.77 11.19
N ASN A 52 5.96 7.50 10.81
CA ASN A 52 5.03 6.93 9.84
C ASN A 52 4.78 5.45 10.18
N ASP A 53 3.51 5.08 10.33
CA ASP A 53 3.10 3.71 10.68
C ASP A 53 3.36 2.71 9.56
N ASP A 54 3.44 3.14 8.31
CA ASP A 54 3.93 2.33 7.18
C ASP A 54 5.28 1.66 7.45
N LEU A 55 6.10 2.26 8.30
CA LEU A 55 7.41 1.77 8.69
C LEU A 55 7.40 1.14 10.08
N ASP A 56 6.74 1.78 11.03
CA ASP A 56 6.75 1.39 12.44
C ASP A 56 6.14 -0.01 12.64
N LEU A 57 5.05 -0.32 11.95
CA LEU A 57 4.43 -1.65 11.98
C LEU A 57 5.37 -2.74 11.45
N GLN A 58 6.13 -2.45 10.40
CA GLN A 58 7.06 -3.42 9.84
C GLN A 58 8.25 -3.73 10.76
N ILE A 59 8.64 -2.79 11.63
CA ILE A 59 9.63 -3.05 12.68
C ILE A 59 9.07 -4.04 13.70
N VAL A 60 7.80 -3.92 14.06
CA VAL A 60 7.12 -4.87 14.95
C VAL A 60 7.05 -6.27 14.31
N TRP A 61 6.71 -6.34 13.01
CA TRP A 61 6.70 -7.60 12.26
C TRP A 61 8.09 -8.22 12.10
N LEU A 62 9.10 -7.40 11.88
CA LEU A 62 10.50 -7.86 11.82
C LEU A 62 10.89 -8.53 13.14
N ALA A 63 10.52 -7.96 14.28
CA ALA A 63 10.78 -8.57 15.59
C ALA A 63 10.05 -9.92 15.75
N ALA A 64 8.83 -10.06 15.21
CA ALA A 64 8.13 -11.35 15.17
C ALA A 64 8.88 -12.37 14.31
N VAL A 65 9.34 -11.96 13.14
CA VAL A 65 10.12 -12.81 12.22
C VAL A 65 11.46 -13.22 12.83
N GLU A 66 12.17 -12.31 13.49
CA GLU A 66 13.43 -12.63 14.19
C GLU A 66 13.24 -13.70 15.26
N ARG A 67 12.10 -13.65 15.96
CA ARG A 67 11.80 -14.60 17.04
C ARG A 67 11.27 -15.94 16.56
N TYR A 68 10.36 -15.95 15.59
CA TYR A 68 9.62 -17.15 15.17
C TYR A 68 10.05 -17.69 13.80
N GLY A 69 10.87 -16.94 13.06
CA GLY A 69 11.34 -17.33 11.73
C GLY A 69 10.17 -17.59 10.77
N ARG A 70 10.23 -18.70 10.06
CA ARG A 70 9.21 -19.11 9.08
C ARG A 70 7.88 -19.56 9.69
N ASN A 71 7.79 -19.65 11.02
CA ASN A 71 6.57 -20.05 11.72
C ASN A 71 5.66 -18.88 12.06
N VAL A 72 6.00 -17.66 11.64
CA VAL A 72 5.12 -16.48 11.78
C VAL A 72 3.79 -16.77 11.09
N ASN A 73 2.71 -16.48 11.80
CA ASN A 73 1.34 -16.66 11.33
C ASN A 73 0.41 -15.63 12.00
N ALA A 74 -0.85 -15.58 11.57
CA ALA A 74 -1.83 -14.61 12.05
C ALA A 74 -2.02 -14.62 13.58
N SER A 75 -1.96 -15.78 14.24
CA SER A 75 -2.08 -15.86 15.69
C SER A 75 -0.91 -15.17 16.39
N ILE A 76 0.32 -15.41 15.92
CA ILE A 76 1.53 -14.75 16.45
C ILE A 76 1.45 -13.23 16.21
N LEU A 77 1.08 -12.81 15.00
CA LEU A 77 0.92 -11.40 14.67
C LEU A 77 -0.17 -10.73 15.50
N GLY A 78 -1.29 -11.43 15.78
CA GLY A 78 -2.32 -10.96 16.69
C GLY A 78 -1.81 -10.70 18.12
N GLU A 79 -0.92 -11.56 18.63
CA GLU A 79 -0.25 -11.32 19.92
C GLU A 79 0.66 -10.08 19.89
N TYR A 80 1.34 -9.85 18.75
CA TYR A 80 2.18 -8.67 18.57
C TYR A 80 1.34 -7.40 18.44
N TRP A 81 0.18 -7.46 17.77
CA TRP A 81 -0.81 -6.38 17.76
C TRP A 81 -1.22 -5.96 19.17
N LEU A 82 -1.55 -6.92 20.02
CA LEU A 82 -1.97 -6.66 21.40
C LEU A 82 -0.84 -6.14 22.30
N SER A 83 0.39 -6.55 22.03
CA SER A 83 1.53 -6.31 22.91
C SER A 83 2.34 -5.08 22.55
N PHE A 84 2.45 -4.73 21.28
CA PHE A 84 3.40 -3.72 20.80
C PHE A 84 2.75 -2.58 20.01
N VAL A 85 1.57 -2.77 19.42
CA VAL A 85 0.89 -1.71 18.67
C VAL A 85 0.00 -0.90 19.60
N ILE A 86 0.46 0.31 19.94
CA ILE A 86 -0.23 1.18 20.92
C ILE A 86 -1.47 1.85 20.32
N PRO A 87 -1.46 2.43 19.09
CA PRO A 87 -2.60 3.13 18.53
C PRO A 87 -3.85 2.24 18.42
N ASN A 88 -5.02 2.85 18.62
CA ASN A 88 -6.32 2.19 18.46
C ASN A 88 -7.15 2.93 17.40
N TRP A 89 -6.51 3.28 16.30
CA TRP A 89 -7.18 3.95 15.20
C TRP A 89 -7.96 2.94 14.37
N VAL A 90 -9.06 3.36 13.80
CA VAL A 90 -9.82 2.66 12.75
C VAL A 90 -9.72 1.12 12.84
N GLU A 91 -9.21 0.43 11.85
CA GLU A 91 -9.04 -1.03 11.80
C GLU A 91 -8.12 -1.56 12.91
N TYR A 92 -7.07 -0.82 13.29
CA TYR A 92 -6.16 -1.24 14.39
C TYR A 92 -6.92 -1.38 15.71
N GLY A 93 -7.81 -0.42 15.98
CA GLY A 93 -8.68 -0.44 17.16
C GLY A 93 -9.70 -1.56 17.10
N THR A 94 -10.33 -1.77 15.96
CA THR A 94 -11.34 -2.81 15.76
C THR A 94 -10.70 -4.20 15.88
N GLY A 95 -9.63 -4.47 15.14
CA GLY A 95 -8.92 -5.75 15.19
C GLY A 95 -8.45 -6.10 16.60
N LYS A 96 -7.84 -5.14 17.32
CA LYS A 96 -7.42 -5.37 18.72
C LYS A 96 -8.60 -5.57 19.67
N THR A 97 -9.72 -4.90 19.44
CA THR A 97 -10.93 -5.10 20.25
C THR A 97 -11.47 -6.52 20.06
N ASN A 98 -11.53 -6.97 18.83
CA ASN A 98 -11.93 -8.33 18.47
C ASN A 98 -11.00 -9.39 19.06
N LEU A 99 -9.69 -9.20 18.94
CA LEU A 99 -8.69 -10.09 19.55
C LEU A 99 -8.86 -10.17 21.08
N ARG A 100 -9.08 -9.04 21.76
CA ARG A 100 -9.34 -9.01 23.22
C ARG A 100 -10.66 -9.69 23.60
N ALA A 101 -11.64 -9.67 22.71
CA ALA A 101 -12.90 -10.40 22.87
C ALA A 101 -12.77 -11.91 22.60
N GLY A 102 -11.59 -12.38 22.19
CA GLY A 102 -11.33 -13.80 21.89
C GLY A 102 -11.65 -14.18 20.45
N LEU A 103 -11.93 -13.24 19.56
CA LEU A 103 -12.08 -13.49 18.14
C LEU A 103 -10.68 -13.60 17.53
N ILE A 104 -10.32 -14.83 17.17
CA ILE A 104 -9.02 -15.08 16.51
C ILE A 104 -9.09 -14.79 15.01
N PRO A 105 -7.95 -14.50 14.33
CA PRO A 105 -7.92 -14.39 12.88
C PRO A 105 -8.53 -15.65 12.18
N PRO A 106 -9.30 -15.47 11.10
CA PRO A 106 -9.63 -14.23 10.39
C PRO A 106 -10.79 -13.43 11.00
N LEU A 107 -11.48 -13.92 12.03
CA LEU A 107 -12.64 -13.26 12.61
C LEU A 107 -12.31 -11.90 13.22
N SER A 108 -11.09 -11.74 13.73
CA SER A 108 -10.64 -10.45 14.29
C SER A 108 -10.59 -9.34 13.26
N GLY A 109 -10.26 -9.66 12.02
CA GLY A 109 -10.21 -8.71 10.90
C GLY A 109 -11.56 -8.42 10.25
N ASP A 110 -12.56 -9.32 10.42
CA ASP A 110 -13.82 -9.25 9.67
C ASP A 110 -15.02 -8.82 10.51
N VAL A 111 -15.18 -9.40 11.73
CA VAL A 111 -16.40 -9.22 12.53
C VAL A 111 -16.57 -7.77 12.98
N ASP A 112 -17.71 -7.16 12.62
CA ASP A 112 -18.07 -5.78 12.96
C ASP A 112 -16.96 -4.76 12.61
N ASN A 113 -16.15 -5.06 11.62
CA ASN A 113 -15.05 -4.21 11.15
C ASN A 113 -15.46 -3.37 9.94
N THR A 114 -15.92 -2.16 10.20
CA THR A 114 -16.27 -1.19 9.15
C THR A 114 -15.05 -0.79 8.31
N TYR A 115 -13.84 -0.94 8.84
CA TYR A 115 -12.58 -0.53 8.22
C TYR A 115 -11.82 -1.67 7.53
N LYS A 116 -12.41 -2.85 7.40
CA LYS A 116 -11.73 -4.03 6.84
C LYS A 116 -11.20 -3.88 5.41
N ASN A 117 -11.70 -2.88 4.67
CA ASN A 117 -11.28 -2.55 3.30
C ASN A 117 -10.33 -1.33 3.26
N SER A 118 -9.81 -0.90 4.40
CA SER A 118 -8.88 0.23 4.49
C SER A 118 -7.45 -0.13 4.06
N ASN A 119 -6.58 0.87 4.09
CA ASN A 119 -5.21 0.76 3.63
C ASN A 119 -4.26 0.08 4.62
N GLY A 120 -4.61 0.00 5.89
CA GLY A 120 -3.69 -0.31 6.99
C GLY A 120 -2.92 -1.63 6.90
N CYS A 121 -3.35 -2.61 6.09
CA CYS A 121 -2.56 -3.82 5.92
C CYS A 121 -1.57 -3.74 4.76
N TRP A 122 -1.96 -3.28 3.57
CA TRP A 122 -1.07 -3.31 2.41
C TRP A 122 0.11 -2.32 2.50
N ILE A 123 0.02 -1.33 3.38
CA ILE A 123 1.12 -0.40 3.66
C ILE A 123 2.33 -1.05 4.32
N ARG A 124 2.19 -2.26 4.83
CA ARG A 124 3.25 -3.01 5.54
C ARG A 124 3.68 -4.29 4.82
N SER A 125 3.38 -4.41 3.54
CA SER A 125 3.62 -5.60 2.70
C SER A 125 5.09 -5.83 2.32
N GLU A 126 5.95 -4.80 2.41
CA GLU A 126 7.34 -4.86 1.97
C GLU A 126 8.16 -5.90 2.71
N LEU A 127 7.92 -6.07 4.02
CA LEU A 127 8.65 -7.07 4.78
C LEU A 127 8.46 -8.47 4.20
N TRP A 128 7.23 -8.81 3.85
CA TRP A 128 6.89 -10.13 3.29
C TRP A 128 7.54 -10.36 1.93
N ALA A 129 7.57 -9.32 1.10
CA ALA A 129 8.28 -9.34 -0.18
C ALA A 129 9.80 -9.48 -0.01
N CYS A 130 10.38 -8.76 0.94
CA CYS A 130 11.82 -8.82 1.27
C CYS A 130 12.25 -10.18 1.84
N LEU A 131 11.36 -10.89 2.51
CA LEU A 131 11.62 -12.26 3.01
C LEU A 131 11.52 -13.33 1.91
N ALA A 132 10.85 -13.02 0.81
CA ALA A 132 10.62 -13.93 -0.30
C ALA A 132 10.96 -13.29 -1.67
N PRO A 133 12.20 -12.81 -1.88
CA PRO A 133 12.58 -12.10 -3.10
C PRO A 133 12.48 -13.01 -4.34
N GLY A 134 11.63 -12.62 -5.31
CA GLY A 134 11.36 -13.39 -6.51
C GLY A 134 10.48 -14.63 -6.31
N HIS A 135 9.80 -14.73 -5.16
CA HIS A 135 8.88 -15.82 -4.80
C HIS A 135 7.52 -15.26 -4.34
N PRO A 136 6.73 -14.67 -5.25
CA PRO A 136 5.43 -14.08 -4.91
C PRO A 136 4.49 -15.03 -4.17
N GLU A 137 4.52 -16.33 -4.52
CA GLU A 137 3.71 -17.37 -3.88
C GLU A 137 4.03 -17.57 -2.38
N ILE A 138 5.23 -17.20 -1.96
CA ILE A 138 5.63 -17.23 -0.54
C ILE A 138 5.29 -15.90 0.12
N ALA A 139 5.56 -14.78 -0.54
CA ALA A 139 5.27 -13.44 -0.02
C ALA A 139 3.78 -13.29 0.26
N THR A 140 2.92 -13.65 -0.70
CA THR A 140 1.46 -13.53 -0.58
C THR A 140 0.88 -14.41 0.53
N ARG A 141 1.52 -15.55 0.84
CA ARG A 141 1.11 -16.38 1.97
C ARG A 141 1.32 -15.66 3.31
N TYR A 142 2.47 -15.00 3.51
CA TYR A 142 2.70 -14.24 4.74
C TYR A 142 1.85 -12.96 4.79
N ALA A 143 1.67 -12.29 3.67
CA ALA A 143 0.76 -11.16 3.55
C ALA A 143 -0.68 -11.52 3.93
N PHE A 144 -1.16 -12.68 3.50
CA PHE A 144 -2.48 -13.19 3.93
C PHE A 144 -2.55 -13.38 5.45
N GLU A 145 -1.53 -13.99 6.07
CA GLU A 145 -1.48 -14.20 7.52
C GLU A 145 -1.42 -12.87 8.30
N ASP A 146 -0.83 -11.84 7.72
CA ASP A 146 -0.81 -10.49 8.29
C ASP A 146 -2.18 -9.82 8.14
N ALA A 147 -2.69 -9.72 6.93
CA ALA A 147 -3.91 -9.00 6.61
C ALA A 147 -5.11 -9.46 7.44
N ILE A 148 -5.30 -10.78 7.60
CA ILE A 148 -6.48 -11.33 8.27
C ILE A 148 -6.56 -11.06 9.79
N VAL A 149 -5.54 -10.42 10.37
CA VAL A 149 -5.56 -10.05 11.78
C VAL A 149 -6.48 -8.87 12.04
N ASP A 150 -6.48 -7.87 11.16
CA ASP A 150 -7.20 -6.61 11.30
C ASP A 150 -7.99 -6.17 10.05
N HIS A 151 -7.86 -6.90 8.93
CA HIS A 151 -8.56 -6.66 7.66
C HIS A 151 -9.24 -7.92 7.12
N ALA A 152 -10.09 -7.71 6.11
CA ALA A 152 -10.70 -8.76 5.30
C ALA A 152 -10.96 -8.23 3.87
N ASP A 153 -11.57 -9.05 3.02
CA ASP A 153 -12.03 -8.69 1.68
C ASP A 153 -11.01 -7.84 0.88
N GLU A 154 -11.38 -6.62 0.52
CA GLU A 154 -10.59 -5.77 -0.38
C GLU A 154 -9.28 -5.27 0.25
N GLY A 155 -9.23 -5.00 1.56
CA GLY A 155 -8.00 -4.65 2.25
C GLY A 155 -6.98 -5.80 2.17
N MET A 156 -7.41 -7.02 2.47
CA MET A 156 -6.57 -8.21 2.36
C MET A 156 -6.11 -8.45 0.91
N TYR A 157 -6.98 -8.28 -0.09
CA TYR A 157 -6.58 -8.41 -1.50
C TYR A 157 -5.54 -7.37 -1.90
N ALA A 158 -5.64 -6.16 -1.38
CA ALA A 158 -4.65 -5.11 -1.61
C ALA A 158 -3.26 -5.51 -1.11
N GLU A 159 -3.15 -6.09 0.09
CA GLU A 159 -1.86 -6.56 0.63
C GLU A 159 -1.30 -7.75 -0.15
N ILE A 160 -2.14 -8.68 -0.57
CA ILE A 160 -1.73 -9.80 -1.44
C ILE A 160 -1.15 -9.25 -2.75
N PHE A 161 -1.82 -8.29 -3.37
CA PHE A 161 -1.34 -7.67 -4.60
C PHE A 161 0.01 -6.98 -4.43
N THR A 162 0.13 -6.09 -3.43
CA THR A 162 1.35 -5.30 -3.22
C THR A 162 2.53 -6.18 -2.87
N SER A 163 2.35 -7.17 -2.00
CA SER A 163 3.42 -8.12 -1.66
C SER A 163 3.85 -8.98 -2.86
N ALA A 164 2.91 -9.36 -3.75
CA ALA A 164 3.21 -10.12 -4.95
C ALA A 164 4.09 -9.33 -5.92
N ILE A 165 3.70 -8.10 -6.25
CA ILE A 165 4.46 -7.26 -7.20
C ILE A 165 5.82 -6.86 -6.64
N GLN A 166 5.91 -6.54 -5.36
CA GLN A 166 7.16 -6.20 -4.68
C GLN A 166 8.11 -7.40 -4.64
N SER A 167 7.61 -8.60 -4.33
CA SER A 167 8.43 -9.82 -4.39
C SER A 167 8.92 -10.12 -5.79
N ALA A 168 8.05 -10.03 -6.80
CA ALA A 168 8.42 -10.23 -8.20
C ALA A 168 9.46 -9.22 -8.69
N ALA A 169 9.40 -7.97 -8.23
CA ALA A 169 10.31 -6.89 -8.63
C ALA A 169 11.78 -7.13 -8.28
N PHE A 170 12.08 -8.08 -7.40
CA PHE A 170 13.46 -8.49 -7.19
C PHE A 170 14.11 -9.13 -8.44
N VAL A 171 13.29 -9.69 -9.33
CA VAL A 171 13.75 -10.45 -10.51
C VAL A 171 13.09 -10.04 -11.84
N GLU A 172 12.04 -9.23 -11.78
CA GLU A 172 11.33 -8.67 -12.94
C GLU A 172 11.40 -7.14 -12.91
N ASN A 173 11.58 -6.50 -14.06
CA ASN A 173 11.64 -5.05 -14.18
C ASN A 173 10.57 -4.49 -15.13
N ASP A 174 9.83 -5.37 -15.81
CA ASP A 174 8.73 -4.96 -16.67
C ASP A 174 7.52 -4.61 -15.80
N ARG A 175 7.13 -3.36 -15.81
CA ARG A 175 6.06 -2.79 -14.96
C ARG A 175 4.71 -3.46 -15.22
N GLU A 176 4.39 -3.71 -16.47
CA GLU A 176 3.11 -4.33 -16.84
C GLU A 176 3.07 -5.80 -16.42
N LYS A 177 4.16 -6.52 -16.59
CA LYS A 177 4.27 -7.90 -16.08
C LYS A 177 4.18 -7.96 -14.56
N LEU A 178 4.74 -6.99 -13.83
CA LEU A 178 4.58 -6.93 -12.38
C LEU A 178 3.11 -6.80 -12.01
N VAL A 179 2.37 -5.91 -12.68
CA VAL A 179 0.92 -5.77 -12.45
C VAL A 179 0.16 -7.04 -12.80
N GLU A 180 0.48 -7.70 -13.92
CA GLU A 180 -0.10 -8.99 -14.31
C GLU A 180 0.17 -10.08 -13.26
N ILE A 181 1.40 -10.16 -12.74
CA ILE A 181 1.75 -11.09 -11.66
C ILE A 181 0.88 -10.81 -10.42
N GLY A 182 0.79 -9.57 -9.97
CA GLY A 182 -0.05 -9.20 -8.82
C GLY A 182 -1.52 -9.58 -9.02
N LEU A 183 -2.09 -9.23 -10.17
CA LEU A 183 -3.48 -9.57 -10.50
C LEU A 183 -3.75 -11.08 -10.54
N SER A 184 -2.75 -11.90 -10.86
CA SER A 184 -2.89 -13.36 -10.90
C SER A 184 -3.14 -14.01 -9.52
N TYR A 185 -2.89 -13.28 -8.44
CA TYR A 185 -3.14 -13.72 -7.06
C TYR A 185 -4.48 -13.25 -6.51
N LEU A 186 -5.20 -12.41 -7.26
CA LEU A 186 -6.49 -11.85 -6.82
C LEU A 186 -7.68 -12.59 -7.44
N PRO A 187 -8.83 -12.63 -6.75
CA PRO A 187 -10.08 -12.99 -7.37
C PRO A 187 -10.39 -12.06 -8.56
N GLU A 188 -10.82 -12.63 -9.67
CA GLU A 188 -11.02 -11.86 -10.90
C GLU A 188 -12.00 -10.69 -10.75
N ASN A 189 -13.03 -10.88 -9.93
CA ASN A 189 -14.14 -9.94 -9.75
C ASN A 189 -14.07 -9.11 -8.47
N CYS A 190 -12.96 -9.14 -7.70
CA CYS A 190 -12.82 -8.24 -6.56
C CYS A 190 -12.63 -6.79 -7.05
N ILE A 191 -13.00 -5.83 -6.23
CA ILE A 191 -12.97 -4.40 -6.59
C ILE A 191 -11.53 -3.94 -6.79
N THR A 192 -10.60 -4.39 -5.96
CA THR A 192 -9.16 -4.12 -6.11
C THR A 192 -8.64 -4.54 -7.49
N ALA A 193 -9.01 -5.73 -7.99
CA ALA A 193 -8.61 -6.15 -9.33
C ALA A 193 -9.26 -5.30 -10.43
N GLN A 194 -10.50 -4.86 -10.24
CA GLN A 194 -11.20 -4.01 -11.21
C GLN A 194 -10.58 -2.62 -11.32
N THR A 195 -10.24 -1.98 -10.21
CA THR A 195 -9.60 -0.65 -10.18
C THR A 195 -8.19 -0.69 -10.77
N ILE A 196 -7.41 -1.73 -10.47
CA ILE A 196 -6.08 -1.94 -11.06
C ILE A 196 -6.19 -2.13 -12.59
N ARG A 197 -7.12 -2.96 -13.06
CA ARG A 197 -7.35 -3.12 -14.52
C ARG A 197 -7.80 -1.82 -15.18
N LYS A 198 -8.57 -0.99 -14.47
CA LYS A 198 -8.94 0.34 -14.97
C LYS A 198 -7.72 1.24 -15.14
N ALA A 199 -6.76 1.24 -14.22
CA ALA A 199 -5.50 1.96 -14.36
C ALA A 199 -4.71 1.50 -15.61
N VAL A 200 -4.62 0.19 -15.82
CA VAL A 200 -3.95 -0.39 -17.00
C VAL A 200 -4.69 -0.03 -18.28
N GLU A 201 -6.02 -0.12 -18.32
CA GLU A 201 -6.85 0.26 -19.46
C GLU A 201 -6.65 1.73 -19.85
N CYS A 202 -6.66 2.63 -18.86
CA CYS A 202 -6.44 4.06 -19.09
C CYS A 202 -5.05 4.33 -19.67
N TYR A 203 -4.01 3.68 -19.14
CA TYR A 203 -2.64 3.81 -19.64
C TYR A 203 -2.54 3.38 -21.11
N HIS A 204 -3.04 2.20 -21.47
CA HIS A 204 -3.02 1.70 -22.84
C HIS A 204 -3.85 2.52 -23.83
N SER A 205 -4.93 3.11 -23.34
CA SER A 205 -5.81 3.96 -24.16
C SER A 205 -5.29 5.39 -24.30
N GLY A 206 -4.16 5.74 -23.66
CA GLY A 206 -3.58 7.08 -23.70
C GLY A 206 -4.46 8.13 -23.03
N VAL A 207 -5.28 7.73 -22.06
CA VAL A 207 -6.10 8.65 -21.26
C VAL A 207 -5.17 9.57 -20.48
N ASP A 208 -5.54 10.85 -20.35
CA ASP A 208 -4.81 11.79 -19.50
C ASP A 208 -4.80 11.33 -18.04
N PHE A 209 -3.70 11.62 -17.32
CA PHE A 209 -3.49 11.17 -15.95
C PHE A 209 -4.60 11.59 -14.99
N ILE A 210 -5.05 12.84 -15.06
CA ILE A 210 -6.12 13.35 -14.19
C ILE A 210 -7.45 12.68 -14.47
N GLU A 211 -7.77 12.47 -15.76
CA GLU A 211 -8.97 11.73 -16.14
C GLU A 211 -8.87 10.24 -15.74
N ALA A 212 -7.68 9.63 -15.88
CA ALA A 212 -7.45 8.25 -15.43
C ALA A 212 -7.69 8.09 -13.92
N ARG A 213 -7.17 9.04 -13.10
CA ARG A 213 -7.45 9.12 -11.66
C ARG A 213 -8.96 9.11 -11.39
N LYS A 214 -9.71 9.96 -12.06
CA LYS A 214 -11.16 10.08 -11.91
C LYS A 214 -11.91 8.82 -12.33
N LEU A 215 -11.48 8.17 -13.41
CA LEU A 215 -12.07 6.91 -13.86
C LEU A 215 -11.82 5.77 -12.86
N ILE A 216 -10.64 5.72 -12.22
CA ILE A 216 -10.35 4.78 -11.14
C ILE A 216 -11.28 5.04 -9.96
N HIS A 217 -11.37 6.27 -9.49
CA HIS A 217 -12.28 6.66 -8.41
C HIS A 217 -13.73 6.24 -8.71
N ASN A 218 -14.22 6.49 -9.92
CA ASN A 218 -15.56 6.11 -10.32
C ASN A 218 -15.78 4.59 -10.44
N THR A 219 -14.73 3.80 -10.60
CA THR A 219 -14.81 2.33 -10.62
C THR A 219 -15.06 1.78 -9.21
N ALA A 220 -14.51 2.41 -8.20
CA ALA A 220 -14.74 2.09 -6.79
C ALA A 220 -14.90 3.39 -6.00
N PRO A 221 -16.09 4.02 -6.04
CA PRO A 221 -16.33 5.32 -5.42
C PRO A 221 -16.40 5.22 -3.89
N GLY A 222 -15.37 4.63 -3.31
CA GLY A 222 -15.27 4.24 -1.92
C GLY A 222 -16.00 2.93 -1.60
N THR A 223 -15.33 1.97 -1.05
CA THR A 223 -15.92 0.67 -0.67
C THR A 223 -16.43 0.66 0.77
N PHE A 224 -16.10 1.68 1.56
CA PHE A 224 -16.60 1.85 2.92
C PHE A 224 -16.63 3.34 3.30
N GLY A 225 -17.50 3.67 4.25
CA GLY A 225 -17.57 5.01 4.81
C GLY A 225 -16.57 5.17 5.95
N ILE A 226 -15.60 6.04 5.80
CA ILE A 226 -14.70 6.39 6.90
C ILE A 226 -15.48 7.10 7.99
N GLN A 227 -15.19 6.76 9.25
CA GLN A 227 -15.83 7.36 10.43
C GLN A 227 -17.35 7.26 10.44
N GLY A 228 -17.90 6.25 9.78
CA GLY A 228 -19.36 6.06 9.72
C GLY A 228 -20.11 7.00 8.77
N ILE A 229 -19.40 7.76 7.94
CA ILE A 229 -20.00 8.57 6.89
C ILE A 229 -20.33 7.65 5.71
N ALA A 230 -21.59 7.64 5.30
CA ALA A 230 -21.98 6.89 4.12
C ALA A 230 -21.28 7.42 2.86
N ILE A 231 -20.77 6.50 2.03
CA ILE A 231 -20.04 6.85 0.81
C ILE A 231 -20.83 7.78 -0.11
N SER A 232 -22.14 7.59 -0.21
CA SER A 232 -23.04 8.47 -0.97
C SER A 232 -23.07 9.93 -0.48
N GLU A 233 -22.61 10.18 0.74
CA GLU A 233 -22.56 11.50 1.36
C GLU A 233 -21.19 12.16 1.24
N ILE A 234 -20.16 11.40 0.83
CA ILE A 234 -18.83 11.93 0.62
C ILE A 234 -18.73 12.45 -0.81
N PRO A 235 -18.47 13.74 -1.03
CA PRO A 235 -18.25 14.27 -2.37
C PRO A 235 -17.05 13.60 -3.02
N THR A 236 -17.12 13.28 -4.30
CA THR A 236 -16.05 12.59 -5.02
C THR A 236 -14.80 13.45 -5.16
N GLU A 237 -14.95 14.71 -5.51
CA GLU A 237 -13.91 15.75 -5.51
C GLU A 237 -14.53 17.10 -5.87
N ASN A 238 -13.79 18.17 -5.71
CA ASN A 238 -14.09 19.43 -6.36
C ASN A 238 -13.05 19.71 -7.47
N ASN A 239 -13.48 20.48 -8.44
CA ASN A 239 -12.64 20.84 -9.60
C ASN A 239 -11.48 21.80 -9.25
N GLU A 240 -11.44 22.29 -8.04
CA GLU A 240 -10.45 23.24 -7.54
C GLU A 240 -9.30 22.53 -6.81
N GLY A 241 -9.37 21.20 -6.67
CA GLY A 241 -8.39 20.41 -5.94
C GLY A 241 -8.40 20.63 -4.43
N MET A 242 -9.50 21.13 -3.88
CA MET A 242 -9.64 21.35 -2.44
C MET A 242 -9.94 20.04 -1.70
N GLU A 243 -9.58 20.00 -0.43
CA GLU A 243 -9.93 18.91 0.46
C GLU A 243 -11.46 18.77 0.59
N LEU A 244 -11.98 17.57 0.44
CA LEU A 244 -13.38 17.24 0.47
C LEU A 244 -13.80 16.40 1.69
N GLY A 245 -13.06 16.49 2.77
CA GLY A 245 -13.39 15.83 4.03
C GLY A 245 -12.53 14.63 4.37
N ALA A 246 -12.91 13.90 5.40
CA ALA A 246 -12.18 12.74 5.91
C ALA A 246 -12.42 11.53 5.01
N ALA A 247 -11.67 11.44 3.94
CA ALA A 247 -11.65 10.34 3.00
C ALA A 247 -10.21 9.88 2.77
N GLY A 248 -10.00 8.90 1.91
CA GLY A 248 -8.65 8.56 1.51
C GLY A 248 -8.20 7.16 1.85
N PHE A 249 -8.87 6.44 2.73
CA PHE A 249 -8.39 5.16 3.23
C PHE A 249 -8.89 3.92 2.46
N ASP A 250 -9.48 4.09 1.29
CA ASP A 250 -10.08 2.99 0.53
C ASP A 250 -9.01 2.22 -0.26
N ALA A 251 -8.75 0.97 0.12
CA ALA A 251 -7.64 0.17 -0.42
C ALA A 251 -7.74 -0.05 -1.95
N PRO A 252 -8.89 -0.39 -2.55
CA PRO A 252 -8.98 -0.60 -3.99
C PRO A 252 -8.57 0.60 -4.83
N GLU A 253 -8.94 1.80 -4.40
CA GLU A 253 -8.61 3.05 -5.08
C GLU A 253 -7.12 3.37 -4.94
N ASN A 254 -6.60 3.36 -3.71
CA ASN A 254 -5.22 3.75 -3.42
C ASN A 254 -4.20 2.79 -4.05
N VAL A 255 -4.45 1.48 -4.03
CA VAL A 255 -3.59 0.51 -4.73
C VAL A 255 -3.60 0.74 -6.24
N ALA A 256 -4.75 1.13 -6.82
CA ALA A 256 -4.78 1.49 -8.24
C ALA A 256 -4.02 2.79 -8.53
N PHE A 257 -3.93 3.74 -7.58
CA PHE A 257 -3.08 4.92 -7.70
C PHE A 257 -1.59 4.59 -7.63
N VAL A 258 -1.19 3.58 -6.84
CA VAL A 258 0.17 3.03 -6.92
C VAL A 258 0.47 2.55 -8.33
N VAL A 259 -0.44 1.77 -8.93
CA VAL A 259 -0.29 1.26 -10.31
C VAL A 259 -0.30 2.40 -11.33
N LEU A 260 -1.16 3.40 -11.16
CA LEU A 260 -1.21 4.57 -12.03
C LEU A 260 0.13 5.32 -12.03
N GLY A 261 0.68 5.61 -10.85
CA GLY A 261 1.99 6.23 -10.70
C GLY A 261 3.11 5.39 -11.32
N LEU A 262 3.09 4.08 -11.15
CA LEU A 262 4.05 3.14 -11.73
C LEU A 262 4.04 3.19 -13.26
N LEU A 263 2.87 3.15 -13.88
CA LEU A 263 2.73 3.09 -15.34
C LEU A 263 3.02 4.44 -16.00
N TYR A 264 2.36 5.52 -15.56
CA TYR A 264 2.49 6.86 -16.15
C TYR A 264 3.84 7.53 -15.82
N GLY A 265 4.48 7.12 -14.73
CA GLY A 265 5.84 7.52 -14.38
C GLY A 265 6.92 6.90 -15.24
N GLU A 266 6.59 5.84 -16.01
CA GLU A 266 7.47 5.18 -17.00
C GLU A 266 8.80 4.68 -16.41
N GLY A 267 8.83 4.41 -15.11
CA GLY A 267 10.00 3.92 -14.38
C GLY A 267 10.93 5.01 -13.86
N ASP A 268 10.64 6.29 -14.11
CA ASP A 268 11.30 7.38 -13.43
C ASP A 268 10.82 7.47 -11.99
N PHE A 269 11.75 7.41 -11.03
CA PHE A 269 11.43 7.37 -9.60
C PHE A 269 10.71 8.65 -9.14
N GLY A 270 11.24 9.82 -9.47
CA GLY A 270 10.68 11.10 -9.04
C GLY A 270 9.32 11.37 -9.70
N LYS A 271 9.25 11.20 -11.02
CA LYS A 271 8.00 11.38 -11.78
C LYS A 271 6.89 10.46 -11.26
N SER A 272 7.19 9.19 -11.01
CA SER A 272 6.23 8.22 -10.49
C SER A 272 5.65 8.63 -9.14
N LEU A 273 6.51 9.04 -8.20
CA LEU A 273 6.07 9.47 -6.86
C LEU A 273 5.24 10.75 -6.92
N ILE A 274 5.64 11.73 -7.72
CA ILE A 274 4.88 12.98 -7.91
C ILE A 274 3.49 12.69 -8.48
N LEU A 275 3.39 11.79 -9.47
CA LEU A 275 2.10 11.40 -10.03
C LEU A 275 1.22 10.69 -8.99
N ALA A 276 1.76 9.73 -8.23
CA ALA A 276 1.02 9.08 -7.17
C ALA A 276 0.55 10.08 -6.09
N ASN A 277 1.42 10.97 -5.66
CA ASN A 277 1.08 12.03 -4.70
C ASN A 277 -0.05 12.93 -5.22
N ASN A 278 -0.03 13.27 -6.50
CA ASN A 278 -1.07 14.10 -7.13
C ASN A 278 -2.41 13.38 -7.33
N CYS A 279 -2.50 12.10 -7.00
CA CYS A 279 -3.80 11.44 -6.89
C CYS A 279 -4.57 11.88 -5.64
N GLY A 280 -3.90 12.38 -4.59
CA GLY A 280 -4.55 12.66 -3.32
C GLY A 280 -4.91 11.38 -2.57
N GLU A 281 -5.96 11.42 -1.77
CA GLU A 281 -6.43 10.34 -0.90
C GLU A 281 -5.36 10.00 0.17
N ASP A 282 -4.88 8.78 0.25
CA ASP A 282 -3.87 8.34 1.20
C ASP A 282 -2.46 8.40 0.59
N THR A 283 -1.96 9.60 0.49
CA THR A 283 -0.77 9.92 -0.30
C THR A 283 0.54 9.39 0.26
N ASP A 284 0.69 9.33 1.58
CA ASP A 284 1.90 8.76 2.20
C ASP A 284 1.96 7.24 1.96
N CYS A 285 0.85 6.54 2.14
CA CYS A 285 0.73 5.11 1.85
C CYS A 285 1.01 4.79 0.37
N THR A 286 0.37 5.53 -0.56
CA THR A 286 0.54 5.29 -2.00
C THR A 286 1.95 5.59 -2.45
N CYS A 287 2.53 6.71 -2.02
CA CYS A 287 3.90 7.09 -2.39
C CYS A 287 4.95 6.19 -1.70
N ALA A 288 4.76 5.80 -0.43
CA ALA A 288 5.66 4.90 0.27
C ALA A 288 5.74 3.54 -0.44
N THR A 289 4.60 2.94 -0.75
CA THR A 289 4.55 1.62 -1.40
C THR A 289 5.09 1.66 -2.82
N LEU A 290 4.76 2.71 -3.60
CA LEU A 290 5.34 2.90 -4.92
C LEU A 290 6.86 3.14 -4.86
N GLY A 291 7.31 3.95 -3.89
CA GLY A 291 8.72 4.21 -3.65
C GLY A 291 9.49 2.94 -3.31
N ALA A 292 8.91 2.09 -2.46
CA ALA A 292 9.47 0.77 -2.13
C ALA A 292 9.60 -0.12 -3.38
N LEU A 293 8.54 -0.23 -4.18
CA LEU A 293 8.52 -1.02 -5.41
C LEU A 293 9.60 -0.56 -6.40
N LEU A 294 9.65 0.74 -6.68
CA LEU A 294 10.66 1.34 -7.57
C LEU A 294 12.07 1.19 -7.00
N GLY A 295 12.22 1.28 -5.68
CA GLY A 295 13.47 1.03 -4.97
C GLY A 295 13.96 -0.40 -5.13
N ILE A 296 13.06 -1.40 -5.08
CA ILE A 296 13.39 -2.80 -5.38
C ILE A 296 13.80 -2.96 -6.84
N MET A 297 13.04 -2.38 -7.77
CA MET A 297 13.36 -2.46 -9.20
C MET A 297 14.75 -1.90 -9.52
N ASN A 298 15.07 -0.73 -9.00
CA ASN A 298 16.28 0.01 -9.34
C ASN A 298 17.50 -0.35 -8.47
N GLY A 299 17.28 -0.69 -7.20
CA GLY A 299 18.30 -0.73 -6.16
C GLY A 299 18.64 0.67 -5.62
N ALA A 300 19.10 0.75 -4.36
CA ALA A 300 19.44 2.01 -3.69
C ALA A 300 20.51 2.81 -4.44
N SER A 301 21.45 2.13 -5.06
CA SER A 301 22.56 2.75 -5.78
C SER A 301 22.14 3.59 -6.99
N LYS A 302 20.93 3.40 -7.50
CA LYS A 302 20.37 4.11 -8.67
C LYS A 302 19.25 5.08 -8.32
N LEU A 303 18.86 5.17 -7.06
CA LEU A 303 17.89 6.19 -6.64
C LEU A 303 18.48 7.59 -6.80
N PRO A 304 17.66 8.62 -7.08
CA PRO A 304 18.11 10.01 -7.10
C PRO A 304 18.80 10.40 -5.80
N LYS A 305 19.81 11.28 -5.89
CA LYS A 305 20.57 11.76 -4.73
C LYS A 305 19.91 12.99 -4.13
#